data_80c787a4f83d2bfc753c9d8361811c10
#
_entry.id   80c787a4f83d2bfc753c9d8361811c10
#
_cell.length_a   1.000
_cell.length_b   1.000
_cell.length_c   1.000
_cell.angle_alpha   90.00
_cell.angle_beta   90.00
_cell.angle_gamma   90.00
#
_symmetry.space_group_name_H-M   'P 1'
#
loop_
_entity.id
_entity.type
_entity.pdbx_description
1 polymer ?
#
loop_
_entity_poly.entity_id
_entity_poly.type
_entity_poly.pdbx_seq_one_letter_code
_entity_poly.pdbx_strand_id
1 'polypeptide(L)'
;MIYKKTWKYILEYSYDSYYRPKALKNFSDVAKGDIGGYVQGYHNLSQSGNCWVYCSAKVYGDAKIYENAQVYGSAYIRGRAQIFGNAQVYGFVRVHGCARIYDNALIYGDAIISGQSMIYGHAQVGGNARIHGLAQIYGNAQVFGNVHVYENATIQGDAKISGDKVLTKGVYK
;
A
#
# COMPACT_ATOMS: atom_id res chain seq x y z
N MET A 1 23.27 9.11 -29.26
CA MET A 1 23.58 8.27 -28.09
C MET A 1 22.24 7.81 -27.50
N ILE A 2 21.85 6.56 -27.74
CA ILE A 2 20.58 6.02 -27.23
C ILE A 2 20.84 5.64 -25.78
N TYR A 3 20.35 6.43 -24.83
CA TYR A 3 20.35 6.05 -23.41
C TYR A 3 19.50 4.77 -23.29
N LYS A 4 20.11 3.62 -23.19
CA LYS A 4 19.46 2.40 -22.73
C LYS A 4 19.03 2.65 -21.29
N LYS A 5 17.76 3.02 -21.10
CA LYS A 5 17.14 3.09 -19.79
C LYS A 5 17.28 1.68 -19.17
N THR A 6 18.13 1.52 -18.17
CA THR A 6 18.31 0.23 -17.49
C THR A 6 17.06 -0.04 -16.68
N TRP A 7 16.18 -0.83 -17.23
CA TRP A 7 14.93 -1.22 -16.58
C TRP A 7 15.23 -1.96 -15.26
N LYS A 8 14.42 -1.70 -14.24
CA LYS A 8 14.51 -2.40 -12.97
C LYS A 8 13.94 -3.82 -13.08
N TYR A 9 12.86 -3.97 -13.85
CA TYR A 9 12.17 -5.23 -14.09
C TYR A 9 11.51 -5.25 -15.47
N ILE A 10 11.16 -6.45 -15.93
CA ILE A 10 10.23 -6.69 -17.05
C ILE A 10 8.99 -7.38 -16.53
N LEU A 11 7.90 -7.33 -17.30
CA LEU A 11 6.66 -8.03 -16.97
C LEU A 11 6.60 -9.33 -17.77
N GLU A 12 6.47 -10.46 -17.07
CA GLU A 12 6.16 -11.76 -17.65
C GLU A 12 4.68 -12.04 -17.51
N TYR A 13 4.00 -12.44 -18.59
CA TYR A 13 2.58 -12.78 -18.56
C TYR A 13 2.33 -13.95 -17.60
N SER A 14 1.28 -13.88 -16.81
CA SER A 14 0.92 -14.92 -15.86
C SER A 14 -0.43 -15.56 -16.23
N TYR A 15 -1.52 -14.90 -15.89
CA TYR A 15 -2.87 -15.35 -16.23
C TYR A 15 -3.88 -14.19 -16.12
N ASP A 16 -5.01 -14.30 -16.77
CA ASP A 16 -6.18 -13.41 -16.61
C ASP A 16 -5.84 -11.91 -16.59
N SER A 17 -5.05 -11.47 -17.57
CA SER A 17 -4.57 -10.08 -17.69
C SER A 17 -3.62 -9.61 -16.58
N TYR A 18 -3.05 -10.53 -15.80
CA TYR A 18 -1.99 -10.24 -14.85
C TYR A 18 -0.62 -10.61 -15.38
N TYR A 19 0.35 -9.81 -14.97
CA TYR A 19 1.76 -10.01 -15.21
C TYR A 19 2.51 -10.11 -13.89
N ARG A 20 3.64 -10.77 -13.90
CA ARG A 20 4.56 -10.79 -12.76
C ARG A 20 5.84 -10.03 -13.12
N PRO A 21 6.25 -9.05 -12.32
CA PRO A 21 7.53 -8.37 -12.55
C PRO A 21 8.68 -9.33 -12.22
N LYS A 22 9.64 -9.43 -13.16
CA LYS A 22 10.90 -10.15 -12.99
C LYS A 22 12.06 -9.17 -12.90
N ALA A 23 12.78 -9.19 -11.80
CA ALA A 23 13.88 -8.28 -11.54
C ALA A 23 15.03 -8.49 -12.52
N LEU A 24 15.53 -7.42 -13.12
CA LEU A 24 16.67 -7.42 -14.05
C LEU A 24 17.99 -7.06 -13.38
N LYS A 25 17.95 -6.58 -12.15
CA LYS A 25 19.10 -6.19 -11.33
C LYS A 25 18.77 -6.34 -9.86
N ASN A 26 19.80 -6.34 -9.00
CA ASN A 26 19.61 -6.28 -7.56
C ASN A 26 19.18 -4.87 -7.12
N PHE A 27 18.23 -4.77 -6.20
CA PHE A 27 17.83 -3.54 -5.53
C PHE A 27 17.13 -3.88 -4.21
N SER A 28 17.39 -3.10 -3.15
CA SER A 28 16.89 -3.44 -1.81
C SER A 28 17.15 -4.90 -1.47
N ASP A 29 16.12 -5.63 -1.08
CA ASP A 29 16.12 -7.07 -0.78
C ASP A 29 15.74 -7.97 -1.96
N VAL A 30 15.59 -7.39 -3.16
CA VAL A 30 15.24 -8.11 -4.39
C VAL A 30 16.48 -8.44 -5.19
N ALA A 31 16.69 -9.72 -5.49
CA ALA A 31 17.79 -10.20 -6.33
C ALA A 31 17.39 -10.22 -7.82
N LYS A 32 18.39 -10.07 -8.69
CA LYS A 32 18.19 -10.26 -10.12
C LYS A 32 17.63 -11.66 -10.40
N GLY A 33 16.51 -11.71 -11.12
CA GLY A 33 15.78 -12.94 -11.46
C GLY A 33 14.59 -13.20 -10.56
N ASP A 34 14.46 -12.52 -9.42
CA ASP A 34 13.29 -12.67 -8.54
C ASP A 34 12.01 -12.30 -9.27
N ILE A 35 10.98 -13.10 -9.01
CA ILE A 35 9.63 -12.91 -9.54
C ILE A 35 8.75 -12.29 -8.46
N GLY A 36 8.21 -11.12 -8.76
CA GLY A 36 7.29 -10.40 -7.86
C GLY A 36 5.88 -10.96 -7.83
N GLY A 37 4.96 -10.24 -7.20
CA GLY A 37 3.53 -10.51 -7.18
C GLY A 37 2.85 -10.19 -8.52
N TYR A 38 1.58 -9.83 -8.48
CA TYR A 38 0.78 -9.64 -9.68
C TYR A 38 0.48 -8.17 -9.92
N VAL A 39 0.71 -7.71 -11.14
CA VAL A 39 0.36 -6.36 -11.60
C VAL A 39 -0.40 -6.45 -12.92
N GLN A 40 -1.23 -5.47 -13.23
CA GLN A 40 -1.96 -5.44 -14.49
C GLN A 40 -1.12 -4.82 -15.63
N GLY A 41 -0.13 -4.00 -15.29
CA GLY A 41 0.77 -3.38 -16.27
C GLY A 41 1.88 -2.55 -15.63
N TYR A 42 2.73 -1.99 -16.49
CA TYR A 42 3.85 -1.13 -16.06
C TYR A 42 3.41 0.14 -15.30
N HIS A 43 2.16 0.56 -15.45
CA HIS A 43 1.62 1.73 -14.75
C HIS A 43 1.37 1.49 -13.26
N ASN A 44 1.28 0.22 -12.82
CA ASN A 44 1.02 -0.13 -11.43
C ASN A 44 2.27 -0.13 -10.56
N LEU A 45 3.45 -0.40 -11.13
CA LEU A 45 4.70 -0.51 -10.39
C LEU A 45 5.79 0.35 -11.05
N SER A 46 6.39 1.26 -10.29
CA SER A 46 7.42 2.17 -10.82
C SER A 46 8.71 1.42 -11.19
N GLN A 47 9.32 1.84 -12.28
CA GLN A 47 10.68 1.42 -12.68
C GLN A 47 11.78 2.13 -11.86
N SER A 48 11.42 3.21 -11.14
CA SER A 48 12.33 3.98 -10.29
C SER A 48 12.14 3.60 -8.82
N GLY A 49 13.18 3.86 -8.01
CA GLY A 49 13.17 3.54 -6.59
C GLY A 49 13.23 2.03 -6.31
N ASN A 50 12.98 1.67 -5.05
CA ASN A 50 13.08 0.29 -4.56
C ASN A 50 11.73 -0.38 -4.37
N CYS A 51 10.62 0.24 -4.82
CA CYS A 51 9.31 -0.35 -4.66
C CYS A 51 9.21 -1.74 -5.29
N TRP A 52 8.46 -2.62 -4.62
CA TRP A 52 8.22 -3.97 -5.11
C TRP A 52 6.88 -4.53 -4.63
N VAL A 53 6.32 -5.44 -5.43
CA VAL A 53 5.14 -6.22 -5.09
C VAL A 53 5.61 -7.66 -4.93
N TYR A 54 5.36 -8.26 -3.77
CA TYR A 54 5.89 -9.58 -3.41
C TYR A 54 4.80 -10.66 -3.43
N CYS A 55 5.22 -11.89 -3.51
CA CYS A 55 4.39 -13.09 -3.28
C CYS A 55 3.08 -13.12 -4.08
N SER A 56 1.95 -13.19 -3.38
CA SER A 56 0.60 -13.27 -3.95
C SER A 56 -0.13 -11.92 -3.97
N ALA A 57 0.54 -10.84 -3.59
CA ALA A 57 -0.05 -9.51 -3.62
C ALA A 57 -0.44 -9.11 -5.05
N LYS A 58 -1.58 -8.42 -5.18
CA LYS A 58 -2.15 -8.02 -6.48
C LYS A 58 -2.36 -6.52 -6.54
N VAL A 59 -1.87 -5.90 -7.60
CA VAL A 59 -2.05 -4.47 -7.88
C VAL A 59 -2.65 -4.30 -9.26
N TYR A 60 -3.81 -3.63 -9.38
CA TYR A 60 -4.52 -3.49 -10.64
C TYR A 60 -5.38 -2.21 -10.73
N GLY A 61 -6.05 -2.01 -11.88
CA GLY A 61 -6.67 -0.74 -12.20
C GLY A 61 -5.60 0.35 -12.30
N ASP A 62 -5.95 1.56 -11.88
CA ASP A 62 -5.04 2.71 -11.89
C ASP A 62 -4.20 2.86 -10.61
N ALA A 63 -4.16 1.80 -9.77
CA ALA A 63 -3.38 1.81 -8.54
C ALA A 63 -1.88 1.88 -8.84
N LYS A 64 -1.14 2.63 -8.02
CA LYS A 64 0.29 2.91 -8.24
C LYS A 64 1.12 2.61 -7.00
N ILE A 65 2.20 1.87 -7.20
CA ILE A 65 3.24 1.61 -6.20
C ILE A 65 4.53 2.24 -6.69
N TYR A 66 5.12 3.14 -5.90
CA TYR A 66 6.32 3.87 -6.34
C TYR A 66 7.25 4.24 -5.16
N GLU A 67 8.38 4.88 -5.46
CA GLU A 67 9.46 5.15 -4.52
C GLU A 67 10.02 3.86 -3.90
N ASN A 68 9.90 3.67 -2.58
CA ASN A 68 10.42 2.50 -1.87
C ASN A 68 9.31 1.64 -1.25
N ALA A 69 8.04 1.89 -1.63
CA ALA A 69 6.92 1.19 -1.06
C ALA A 69 6.96 -0.31 -1.34
N GLN A 70 6.55 -1.10 -0.37
CA GLN A 70 6.59 -2.56 -0.43
C GLN A 70 5.20 -3.13 -0.13
N VAL A 71 4.74 -4.05 -0.98
CA VAL A 71 3.43 -4.69 -0.86
C VAL A 71 3.62 -6.20 -0.83
N TYR A 72 3.21 -6.86 0.26
CA TYR A 72 3.50 -8.27 0.53
C TYR A 72 2.23 -9.11 0.74
N GLY A 73 2.45 -10.40 0.93
CA GLY A 73 1.43 -11.36 1.32
C GLY A 73 0.36 -11.52 0.27
N SER A 74 -0.88 -11.41 0.67
CA SER A 74 -2.08 -11.48 -0.17
C SER A 74 -2.80 -10.13 -0.25
N ALA A 75 -2.06 -9.03 -0.13
CA ALA A 75 -2.62 -7.69 -0.20
C ALA A 75 -3.22 -7.42 -1.58
N TYR A 76 -4.33 -6.70 -1.60
CA TYR A 76 -5.15 -6.43 -2.78
C TYR A 76 -5.33 -4.94 -3.00
N ILE A 77 -4.58 -4.35 -3.94
CA ILE A 77 -4.53 -2.91 -4.17
C ILE A 77 -5.19 -2.59 -5.51
N ARG A 78 -6.19 -1.70 -5.52
CA ARG A 78 -6.95 -1.41 -6.74
C ARG A 78 -7.49 0.03 -6.81
N GLY A 79 -8.23 0.29 -7.89
CA GLY A 79 -8.80 1.61 -8.16
C GLY A 79 -7.70 2.61 -8.48
N ARG A 80 -7.71 3.76 -7.85
CA ARG A 80 -6.69 4.82 -7.97
C ARG A 80 -5.85 4.98 -6.71
N ALA A 81 -5.74 3.91 -5.91
CA ALA A 81 -4.95 3.91 -4.69
C ALA A 81 -3.46 4.17 -4.99
N GLN A 82 -2.79 4.87 -4.08
CA GLN A 82 -1.37 5.17 -4.20
C GLN A 82 -0.63 4.74 -2.93
N ILE A 83 0.42 3.94 -3.09
CA ILE A 83 1.30 3.51 -2.01
C ILE A 83 2.72 3.92 -2.38
N PHE A 84 3.34 4.76 -1.55
CA PHE A 84 4.64 5.36 -1.88
C PHE A 84 5.45 5.72 -0.61
N GLY A 85 6.58 6.40 -0.77
CA GLY A 85 7.50 6.59 0.35
C GLY A 85 8.16 5.27 0.74
N ASN A 86 8.25 5.02 2.02
CA ASN A 86 8.71 3.75 2.59
C ASN A 86 7.55 2.93 3.17
N ALA A 87 6.32 3.17 2.70
CA ALA A 87 5.14 2.51 3.22
C ALA A 87 5.18 1.00 2.97
N GLN A 88 4.70 0.24 3.95
CA GLN A 88 4.62 -1.22 3.88
C GLN A 88 3.16 -1.66 4.05
N VAL A 89 2.70 -2.53 3.15
CA VAL A 89 1.35 -3.10 3.19
C VAL A 89 1.44 -4.60 3.08
N TYR A 90 0.95 -5.34 4.09
CA TYR A 90 1.07 -6.80 4.10
C TYR A 90 -0.12 -7.52 4.76
N GLY A 91 -0.19 -8.84 4.59
CA GLY A 91 -1.31 -9.65 5.05
C GLY A 91 -2.40 -9.74 3.99
N PHE A 92 -3.66 -9.68 4.40
CA PHE A 92 -4.85 -9.71 3.55
C PHE A 92 -5.47 -8.32 3.35
N VAL A 93 -4.66 -7.28 3.47
CA VAL A 93 -5.08 -5.88 3.36
C VAL A 93 -5.72 -5.60 2.02
N ARG A 94 -6.81 -4.82 2.03
CA ARG A 94 -7.47 -4.32 0.82
C ARG A 94 -7.39 -2.81 0.77
N VAL A 95 -6.77 -2.26 -0.28
CA VAL A 95 -6.70 -0.81 -0.51
C VAL A 95 -7.37 -0.47 -1.82
N HIS A 96 -8.34 0.44 -1.81
CA HIS A 96 -9.06 0.82 -3.01
C HIS A 96 -9.58 2.27 -3.00
N GLY A 97 -10.31 2.66 -4.04
CA GLY A 97 -10.72 4.05 -4.21
C GLY A 97 -9.53 4.92 -4.59
N CYS A 98 -9.40 6.07 -3.94
CA CYS A 98 -8.32 7.03 -4.10
C CYS A 98 -7.48 7.14 -2.82
N ALA A 99 -7.42 6.08 -2.01
CA ALA A 99 -6.68 6.05 -0.75
C ALA A 99 -5.18 6.25 -0.99
N ARG A 100 -4.51 6.95 -0.08
CA ARG A 100 -3.07 7.23 -0.14
C ARG A 100 -2.40 6.72 1.12
N ILE A 101 -1.35 5.93 0.95
CA ILE A 101 -0.55 5.36 2.04
C ILE A 101 0.90 5.71 1.74
N TYR A 102 1.55 6.46 2.62
CA TYR A 102 2.89 6.98 2.30
C TYR A 102 3.77 7.24 3.53
N ASP A 103 4.93 7.84 3.32
CA ASP A 103 6.00 8.00 4.31
C ASP A 103 6.45 6.63 4.86
N ASN A 104 6.38 6.41 6.17
CA ASN A 104 6.74 5.16 6.84
C ASN A 104 5.50 4.42 7.39
N ALA A 105 4.33 4.63 6.78
CA ALA A 105 3.10 4.01 7.24
C ALA A 105 3.13 2.49 7.10
N LEU A 106 2.54 1.79 8.08
CA LEU A 106 2.50 0.34 8.15
C LEU A 106 1.04 -0.14 8.18
N ILE A 107 0.62 -0.90 7.19
CA ILE A 107 -0.74 -1.44 7.09
C ILE A 107 -0.67 -2.96 7.06
N TYR A 108 -1.43 -3.64 7.94
CA TYR A 108 -1.32 -5.08 8.08
C TYR A 108 -2.62 -5.78 8.50
N GLY A 109 -2.57 -7.11 8.58
CA GLY A 109 -3.73 -7.93 8.95
C GLY A 109 -4.77 -8.00 7.84
N ASP A 110 -6.03 -7.78 8.19
CA ASP A 110 -7.20 -7.81 7.31
C ASP A 110 -7.78 -6.40 7.09
N ALA A 111 -6.98 -5.36 7.27
CA ALA A 111 -7.42 -3.97 7.20
C ALA A 111 -7.97 -3.60 5.81
N ILE A 112 -9.01 -2.77 5.80
CA ILE A 112 -9.63 -2.23 4.58
C ILE A 112 -9.47 -0.72 4.56
N ILE A 113 -8.77 -0.21 3.56
CA ILE A 113 -8.49 1.21 3.37
C ILE A 113 -9.14 1.67 2.06
N SER A 114 -9.98 2.70 2.11
CA SER A 114 -10.74 3.10 0.92
C SER A 114 -11.14 4.59 0.92
N GLY A 115 -11.93 4.99 -0.07
CA GLY A 115 -12.34 6.38 -0.22
C GLY A 115 -11.18 7.26 -0.67
N GLN A 116 -11.02 8.41 -0.04
CA GLN A 116 -9.92 9.35 -0.20
C GLN A 116 -9.10 9.45 1.11
N SER A 117 -9.10 8.40 1.91
CA SER A 117 -8.38 8.37 3.18
C SER A 117 -6.87 8.48 2.98
N MET A 118 -6.19 9.06 3.96
CA MET A 118 -4.73 9.23 3.96
C MET A 118 -4.13 8.63 5.23
N ILE A 119 -3.11 7.77 5.05
CA ILE A 119 -2.37 7.18 6.16
C ILE A 119 -0.89 7.44 5.91
N TYR A 120 -0.23 8.15 6.84
CA TYR A 120 1.14 8.61 6.61
C TYR A 120 1.93 8.82 7.92
N GLY A 121 3.17 9.31 7.79
CA GLY A 121 4.09 9.40 8.92
C GLY A 121 4.56 8.01 9.35
N HIS A 122 4.49 7.72 10.62
CA HIS A 122 4.77 6.42 11.22
C HIS A 122 3.49 5.69 11.67
N ALA A 123 2.34 6.06 11.10
CA ALA A 123 1.07 5.49 11.49
C ALA A 123 1.00 3.99 11.20
N GLN A 124 0.35 3.26 12.09
CA GLN A 124 0.15 1.82 11.98
C GLN A 124 -1.35 1.51 11.97
N VAL A 125 -1.82 0.77 10.97
CA VAL A 125 -3.21 0.35 10.87
C VAL A 125 -3.27 -1.16 10.63
N GLY A 126 -3.94 -1.87 11.52
CA GLY A 126 -3.94 -3.34 11.48
C GLY A 126 -5.21 -3.98 12.01
N GLY A 127 -5.15 -5.32 12.17
CA GLY A 127 -6.33 -6.10 12.55
C GLY A 127 -7.40 -6.05 11.46
N ASN A 128 -8.66 -5.89 11.84
CA ASN A 128 -9.82 -5.76 10.96
C ASN A 128 -10.24 -4.29 10.78
N ALA A 129 -9.33 -3.34 10.95
CA ALA A 129 -9.64 -1.92 10.89
C ALA A 129 -10.20 -1.54 9.51
N ARG A 130 -11.20 -0.67 9.50
CA ARG A 130 -11.83 -0.16 8.27
C ARG A 130 -11.71 1.36 8.23
N ILE A 131 -10.94 1.86 7.28
CA ILE A 131 -10.67 3.29 7.12
C ILE A 131 -11.22 3.74 5.77
N HIS A 132 -12.12 4.74 5.79
CA HIS A 132 -12.72 5.22 4.55
C HIS A 132 -13.14 6.70 4.63
N GLY A 133 -13.79 7.21 3.58
CA GLY A 133 -14.14 8.62 3.49
C GLY A 133 -12.91 9.50 3.27
N LEU A 134 -12.81 10.58 4.03
CA LEU A 134 -11.70 11.53 4.05
C LEU A 134 -10.83 11.37 5.32
N ALA A 135 -10.92 10.22 5.99
CA ALA A 135 -10.21 9.97 7.23
C ALA A 135 -8.69 10.13 7.08
N GLN A 136 -8.04 10.70 8.09
CA GLN A 136 -6.60 10.88 8.13
C GLN A 136 -6.00 10.21 9.37
N ILE A 137 -4.94 9.43 9.18
CA ILE A 137 -4.23 8.77 10.27
C ILE A 137 -2.74 9.04 10.07
N TYR A 138 -2.11 9.73 11.03
CA TYR A 138 -0.71 10.14 10.88
C TYR A 138 0.03 10.33 12.22
N GLY A 139 1.30 10.75 12.13
CA GLY A 139 2.18 10.77 13.29
C GLY A 139 2.62 9.35 13.64
N ASN A 140 2.58 9.00 14.92
CA ASN A 140 2.85 7.65 15.42
C ASN A 140 1.54 6.92 15.79
N ALA A 141 0.40 7.36 15.26
CA ALA A 141 -0.91 6.83 15.60
C ALA A 141 -1.02 5.34 15.29
N GLN A 142 -1.67 4.59 16.17
CA GLN A 142 -1.89 3.16 16.06
C GLN A 142 -3.39 2.86 16.07
N VAL A 143 -3.89 2.18 15.04
CA VAL A 143 -5.31 1.80 14.91
C VAL A 143 -5.38 0.31 14.61
N PHE A 144 -6.00 -0.46 15.49
CA PHE A 144 -6.08 -1.92 15.34
C PHE A 144 -7.35 -2.51 15.99
N GLY A 145 -7.62 -3.79 15.77
CA GLY A 145 -8.88 -4.42 16.17
C GLY A 145 -9.96 -4.19 15.11
N ASN A 146 -11.22 -4.03 15.54
CA ASN A 146 -12.35 -3.84 14.64
C ASN A 146 -12.75 -2.35 14.52
N VAL A 147 -11.78 -1.45 14.53
CA VAL A 147 -12.03 0.00 14.51
C VAL A 147 -12.52 0.44 13.14
N HIS A 148 -13.61 1.23 13.12
CA HIS A 148 -14.12 1.88 11.93
C HIS A 148 -13.84 3.38 11.99
N VAL A 149 -13.10 3.92 11.02
CA VAL A 149 -12.78 5.36 10.91
C VAL A 149 -13.29 5.85 9.56
N TYR A 150 -14.16 6.85 9.57
CA TYR A 150 -14.73 7.36 8.33
C TYR A 150 -15.12 8.85 8.41
N GLU A 151 -15.74 9.35 7.36
CA GLU A 151 -15.99 10.79 7.17
C GLU A 151 -14.68 11.58 7.24
N ASN A 152 -14.59 12.56 8.16
CA ASN A 152 -13.45 13.47 8.32
C ASN A 152 -12.69 13.23 9.64
N ALA A 153 -12.78 12.02 10.22
CA ALA A 153 -12.05 11.71 11.43
C ALA A 153 -10.54 11.80 11.22
N THR A 154 -9.85 12.40 12.19
CA THR A 154 -8.39 12.54 12.18
C THR A 154 -7.82 11.86 13.42
N ILE A 155 -6.89 10.92 13.22
CA ILE A 155 -6.16 10.25 14.30
C ILE A 155 -4.68 10.63 14.15
N GLN A 156 -4.09 11.23 15.17
CA GLN A 156 -2.76 11.80 15.05
C GLN A 156 -1.93 11.67 16.34
N GLY A 157 -0.67 12.11 16.24
CA GLY A 157 0.25 12.06 17.39
C GLY A 157 0.55 10.63 17.78
N ASP A 158 0.45 10.33 19.06
CA ASP A 158 0.72 9.00 19.64
C ASP A 158 -0.58 8.24 19.98
N ALA A 159 -1.71 8.64 19.37
CA ALA A 159 -3.01 8.04 19.63
C ALA A 159 -3.00 6.52 19.43
N LYS A 160 -3.59 5.78 20.38
CA LYS A 160 -3.77 4.32 20.29
C LYS A 160 -5.26 3.99 20.35
N ILE A 161 -5.81 3.58 19.24
CA ILE A 161 -7.22 3.26 19.07
C ILE A 161 -7.38 1.77 18.78
N SER A 162 -8.16 1.09 19.62
CA SER A 162 -8.37 -0.36 19.47
C SER A 162 -9.75 -0.80 19.93
N GLY A 163 -10.07 -2.07 19.70
CA GLY A 163 -11.37 -2.67 20.04
C GLY A 163 -12.42 -2.41 18.98
N ASP A 164 -13.68 -2.30 19.37
CA ASP A 164 -14.85 -2.14 18.51
C ASP A 164 -15.32 -0.68 18.50
N LYS A 165 -14.50 0.22 17.99
CA LYS A 165 -14.79 1.67 17.98
C LYS A 165 -15.21 2.17 16.62
N VAL A 166 -16.08 3.17 16.63
CA VAL A 166 -16.55 3.88 15.43
C VAL A 166 -16.22 5.36 15.58
N LEU A 167 -15.40 5.89 14.67
CA LEU A 167 -14.91 7.27 14.68
C LEU A 167 -15.32 7.96 13.38
N THR A 168 -16.16 8.99 13.45
CA THR A 168 -16.71 9.65 12.26
C THR A 168 -16.14 11.03 12.00
N LYS A 169 -15.84 11.77 13.04
CA LYS A 169 -15.37 13.15 12.99
C LYS A 169 -14.59 13.51 14.25
N GLY A 170 -13.85 14.61 14.17
CA GLY A 170 -13.05 15.08 15.29
C GLY A 170 -11.59 14.62 15.19
N VAL A 171 -10.81 15.06 16.18
CA VAL A 171 -9.36 14.82 16.26
C VAL A 171 -9.09 13.98 17.51
N TYR A 172 -8.42 12.86 17.30
CA TYR A 172 -8.00 11.92 18.34
C TYR A 172 -6.46 11.96 18.44
N LYS A 173 -5.96 12.17 19.67
CA LYS A 173 -4.54 12.33 19.98
C LYS A 173 -4.08 11.32 21.01
#